data_7f058046141c31cbfd7acc5e983df7f8
#
_entry.id   7f058046141c31cbfd7acc5e983df7f8
#
_cell.length_a   1.000
_cell.length_b   1.000
_cell.length_c   1.000
_cell.angle_alpha   90.00
_cell.angle_beta   90.00
_cell.angle_gamma   90.00
#
_symmetry.space_group_name_H-M   'P 1'
#
loop_
_entity.id
_entity.type
_entity.pdbx_description
1 polymer ?
#
loop_
_entity_poly.entity_id
_entity_poly.type
_entity_poly.pdbx_seq_one_letter_code
_entity_poly.pdbx_strand_id
1 'polypeptide(L)'
;ECNAPASLDDIALFRAVFAGRVPSRRRLRAALAAGGGLSGLLESGNPWSAADDGAAAAPLARRLAAAAELVRRAMGESLREGPPLASPDAVRDYLRLSIGVRPFEVFTALFLDARHHLILAEDLFRGSVAQTSVYPREVARRCLQINASAVVLAHNHPSGAVQPSQADRELTRALVAALALVDVRGLDHLVGTRVDVYSFAEHGLL
;
A
#
# COMPACT_ATOMS: atom_id res chain seq x y z
N GLU A 1 -23.05 -28.06 0.86
CA GLU A 1 -21.67 -27.96 0.33
C GLU A 1 -21.34 -26.48 0.23
N CYS A 2 -20.51 -26.01 1.14
CA CYS A 2 -20.03 -24.63 1.16
C CYS A 2 -18.98 -24.52 0.05
N ASN A 3 -19.31 -23.89 -1.08
CA ASN A 3 -18.34 -23.61 -2.14
C ASN A 3 -17.15 -22.88 -1.53
N ALA A 4 -15.93 -23.40 -1.74
CA ALA A 4 -14.71 -22.77 -1.27
C ALA A 4 -14.63 -21.33 -1.84
N PRO A 5 -14.22 -20.31 -1.02
CA PRO A 5 -14.17 -18.91 -1.47
C PRO A 5 -13.40 -18.71 -2.77
N ALA A 6 -12.35 -19.50 -3.01
CA ALA A 6 -11.52 -19.43 -4.22
C ALA A 6 -12.26 -19.79 -5.52
N SER A 7 -13.42 -20.44 -5.46
CA SER A 7 -14.23 -20.78 -6.63
C SER A 7 -15.34 -19.78 -6.95
N LEU A 8 -15.50 -18.74 -6.13
CA LEU A 8 -16.54 -17.72 -6.29
C LEU A 8 -16.07 -16.58 -7.20
N ASP A 9 -16.97 -16.09 -8.05
CA ASP A 9 -16.73 -14.84 -8.78
C ASP A 9 -16.72 -13.64 -7.80
N ASP A 10 -16.17 -12.51 -8.20
CA ASP A 10 -16.06 -11.29 -7.39
C ASP A 10 -17.39 -10.86 -6.77
N ILE A 11 -18.48 -11.02 -7.53
CA ILE A 11 -19.83 -10.65 -7.06
C ILE A 11 -20.31 -11.62 -5.98
N ALA A 12 -20.02 -12.91 -6.13
CA ALA A 12 -20.39 -13.92 -5.15
C ALA A 12 -19.56 -13.78 -3.86
N LEU A 13 -18.25 -13.52 -3.99
CA LEU A 13 -17.36 -13.18 -2.86
C LEU A 13 -17.88 -11.95 -2.11
N PHE A 14 -18.19 -10.89 -2.84
CA PHE A 14 -18.71 -9.67 -2.26
C PHE A 14 -20.01 -9.92 -1.47
N ARG A 15 -20.92 -10.73 -2.02
CA ARG A 15 -22.17 -11.10 -1.35
C ARG A 15 -21.94 -11.97 -0.12
N ALA A 16 -20.97 -12.86 -0.15
CA ALA A 16 -20.64 -13.72 0.98
C ALA A 16 -20.08 -12.91 2.17
N VAL A 17 -19.20 -11.94 1.90
CA VAL A 17 -18.61 -11.07 2.94
C VAL A 17 -19.65 -10.11 3.53
N PHE A 18 -20.58 -9.65 2.71
CA PHE A 18 -21.54 -8.60 3.10
C PHE A 18 -22.97 -9.14 3.30
N ALA A 19 -23.11 -10.36 3.84
CA ALA A 19 -24.40 -11.01 4.11
C ALA A 19 -25.48 -10.01 4.57
N GLY A 20 -26.57 -9.86 3.79
CA GLY A 20 -27.68 -8.95 4.08
C GLY A 20 -28.00 -8.00 2.92
N ARG A 21 -28.01 -6.70 3.14
CA ARG A 21 -28.32 -5.66 2.13
C ARG A 21 -27.13 -5.44 1.19
N VAL A 22 -27.04 -6.24 0.16
CA VAL A 22 -26.05 -6.10 -0.90
C VAL A 22 -26.69 -5.42 -2.11
N PRO A 23 -26.00 -4.49 -2.79
CA PRO A 23 -26.49 -3.90 -4.03
C PRO A 23 -26.85 -4.95 -5.08
N SER A 24 -27.76 -4.61 -5.98
CA SER A 24 -28.10 -5.52 -7.08
C SER A 24 -26.86 -5.88 -7.92
N ARG A 25 -26.85 -7.07 -8.54
CA ARG A 25 -25.75 -7.50 -9.44
C ARG A 25 -25.37 -6.45 -10.49
N ARG A 26 -26.36 -5.74 -11.03
CA ARG A 26 -26.15 -4.67 -12.01
C ARG A 26 -25.37 -3.50 -11.42
N ARG A 27 -25.74 -3.04 -10.22
CA ARG A 27 -25.07 -1.93 -9.51
C ARG A 27 -23.65 -2.31 -9.10
N LEU A 28 -23.46 -3.53 -8.63
CA LEU A 28 -22.14 -4.02 -8.24
C LEU A 28 -21.19 -4.11 -9.44
N ARG A 29 -21.67 -4.61 -10.59
CA ARG A 29 -20.90 -4.59 -11.83
C ARG A 29 -20.55 -3.18 -12.31
N ALA A 30 -21.50 -2.24 -12.20
CA ALA A 30 -21.24 -0.85 -12.55
C ALA A 30 -20.19 -0.21 -11.62
N ALA A 31 -20.25 -0.48 -10.31
CA ALA A 31 -19.28 -0.01 -9.34
C ALA A 31 -17.88 -0.61 -9.57
N LEU A 32 -17.80 -1.92 -9.86
CA LEU A 32 -16.54 -2.58 -10.23
C LEU A 32 -15.94 -1.97 -11.51
N ALA A 33 -16.76 -1.73 -12.52
CA ALA A 33 -16.32 -1.13 -13.78
C ALA A 33 -15.83 0.33 -13.58
N ALA A 34 -16.59 1.13 -12.82
CA ALA A 34 -16.23 2.52 -12.52
C ALA A 34 -15.00 2.65 -11.62
N GLY A 35 -14.82 1.70 -10.69
CA GLY A 35 -13.71 1.68 -9.75
C GLY A 35 -12.41 1.06 -10.30
N GLY A 36 -12.43 0.48 -11.50
CA GLY A 36 -11.26 -0.24 -12.01
C GLY A 36 -11.05 -1.62 -11.36
N GLY A 37 -12.15 -2.29 -10.99
CA GLY A 37 -12.15 -3.63 -10.39
C GLY A 37 -12.29 -3.64 -8.86
N LEU A 38 -11.99 -4.78 -8.25
CA LEU A 38 -12.05 -4.97 -6.80
C LEU A 38 -11.10 -4.03 -6.04
N SER A 39 -9.90 -3.85 -6.55
CA SER A 39 -8.91 -2.94 -5.93
C SER A 39 -9.47 -1.54 -5.79
N GLY A 40 -9.96 -0.95 -6.88
CA GLY A 40 -10.52 0.39 -6.85
C GLY A 40 -11.78 0.51 -5.98
N LEU A 41 -12.54 -0.59 -5.85
CA LEU A 41 -13.69 -0.64 -4.96
C LEU A 41 -13.29 -0.61 -3.49
N LEU A 42 -12.21 -1.31 -3.13
CA LEU A 42 -11.64 -1.32 -1.79
C LEU A 42 -11.04 0.04 -1.41
N GLU A 43 -10.50 0.76 -2.42
CA GLU A 43 -9.81 2.04 -2.23
C GLU A 43 -10.75 3.22 -2.05
N SER A 44 -11.79 3.28 -2.88
CA SER A 44 -12.71 4.44 -2.91
C SER A 44 -13.47 4.60 -1.60
N GLY A 45 -13.51 3.56 -0.77
CA GLY A 45 -14.27 3.54 0.49
C GLY A 45 -15.77 3.83 0.31
N ASN A 46 -16.14 4.37 -0.84
CA ASN A 46 -17.52 4.64 -1.22
C ASN A 46 -17.69 4.56 -2.75
N PRO A 47 -17.85 3.37 -3.31
CA PRO A 47 -18.06 3.17 -4.75
C PRO A 47 -19.46 3.61 -5.21
N TRP A 48 -20.32 4.03 -4.30
CA TRP A 48 -21.67 4.52 -4.57
C TRP A 48 -21.72 6.02 -4.37
N SER A 49 -22.02 6.77 -5.42
CA SER A 49 -22.24 8.21 -5.31
C SER A 49 -23.43 8.49 -4.37
N ALA A 50 -23.33 9.55 -3.58
CA ALA A 50 -24.34 9.98 -2.62
C ALA A 50 -25.73 10.23 -3.25
N ALA A 51 -25.84 10.24 -4.55
CA ALA A 51 -27.08 10.46 -5.30
C ALA A 51 -28.03 9.24 -5.28
N ASP A 52 -27.49 8.01 -5.09
CA ASP A 52 -28.29 6.80 -5.34
C ASP A 52 -28.83 6.06 -4.10
N ASP A 53 -28.18 6.14 -2.91
CA ASP A 53 -28.60 5.39 -1.71
C ASP A 53 -27.97 5.90 -0.39
N GLY A 54 -28.08 7.18 -0.08
CA GLY A 54 -27.36 7.85 1.02
C GLY A 54 -27.34 7.15 2.40
N ALA A 55 -28.34 6.34 2.73
CA ALA A 55 -28.41 5.63 4.02
C ALA A 55 -27.78 4.22 3.97
N ALA A 56 -27.75 3.56 2.80
CA ALA A 56 -27.25 2.18 2.66
C ALA A 56 -25.78 2.13 2.16
N ALA A 57 -25.31 3.16 1.49
CA ALA A 57 -23.96 3.23 0.93
C ALA A 57 -22.87 3.39 2.01
N ALA A 58 -23.10 4.25 2.99
CA ALA A 58 -22.13 4.53 4.06
C ALA A 58 -21.78 3.30 4.95
N PRO A 59 -22.73 2.43 5.35
CA PRO A 59 -22.40 1.20 6.07
C PRO A 59 -21.59 0.21 5.25
N LEU A 60 -21.85 0.12 3.94
CA LEU A 60 -21.14 -0.78 3.05
C LEU A 60 -19.72 -0.31 2.78
N ALA A 61 -19.52 0.99 2.53
CA ALA A 61 -18.22 1.60 2.39
C ALA A 61 -17.34 1.36 3.64
N ARG A 62 -17.90 1.53 4.83
CA ARG A 62 -17.19 1.24 6.09
C ARG A 62 -16.80 -0.22 6.24
N ARG A 63 -17.66 -1.16 5.81
CA ARG A 63 -17.34 -2.60 5.85
C ARG A 63 -16.22 -2.95 4.87
N LEU A 64 -16.22 -2.37 3.67
CA LEU A 64 -15.14 -2.54 2.70
C LEU A 64 -13.83 -2.00 3.23
N ALA A 65 -13.82 -0.79 3.76
CA ALA A 65 -12.63 -0.20 4.36
C ALA A 65 -12.11 -1.04 5.53
N ALA A 66 -12.99 -1.57 6.37
CA ALA A 66 -12.61 -2.46 7.47
C ALA A 66 -12.04 -3.79 6.95
N ALA A 67 -12.62 -4.38 5.91
CA ALA A 67 -12.10 -5.61 5.30
C ALA A 67 -10.72 -5.39 4.68
N ALA A 68 -10.53 -4.31 3.93
CA ALA A 68 -9.23 -3.92 3.38
C ALA A 68 -8.19 -3.72 4.48
N GLU A 69 -8.56 -3.05 5.57
CA GLU A 69 -7.68 -2.82 6.72
C GLU A 69 -7.31 -4.13 7.43
N LEU A 70 -8.24 -5.07 7.58
CA LEU A 70 -7.94 -6.40 8.13
C LEU A 70 -6.92 -7.15 7.27
N VAL A 71 -7.10 -7.15 5.94
CA VAL A 71 -6.14 -7.78 5.02
C VAL A 71 -4.78 -7.11 5.11
N ARG A 72 -4.74 -5.77 5.12
CA ARG A 72 -3.49 -5.00 5.26
C ARG A 72 -2.76 -5.36 6.57
N ARG A 73 -3.49 -5.47 7.70
CA ARG A 73 -2.90 -5.87 8.99
C ARG A 73 -2.37 -7.29 8.96
N ALA A 74 -3.14 -8.23 8.42
CA ALA A 74 -2.72 -9.62 8.31
C ALA A 74 -1.45 -9.77 7.46
N MET A 75 -1.34 -9.03 6.33
CA MET A 75 -0.12 -9.00 5.53
C MET A 75 1.06 -8.37 6.30
N GLY A 76 0.81 -7.31 7.07
CA GLY A 76 1.82 -6.70 7.93
C GLY A 76 2.30 -7.63 9.06
N GLU A 77 1.41 -8.44 9.63
CA GLU A 77 1.77 -9.49 10.60
C GLU A 77 2.64 -10.56 9.94
N SER A 78 2.27 -11.04 8.76
CA SER A 78 3.08 -12.00 8.00
C SER A 78 4.49 -11.47 7.68
N LEU A 79 4.64 -10.17 7.42
CA LEU A 79 5.95 -9.54 7.21
C LEU A 79 6.78 -9.43 8.49
N ARG A 80 6.14 -9.39 9.68
CA ARG A 80 6.83 -9.34 10.99
C ARG A 80 7.22 -10.73 11.50
N GLU A 81 6.32 -11.70 11.34
CA GLU A 81 6.47 -13.06 11.88
C GLU A 81 7.11 -14.01 10.87
N GLY A 82 7.10 -13.65 9.60
CA GLY A 82 7.70 -14.43 8.52
C GLY A 82 9.23 -14.44 8.55
N PRO A 83 9.86 -15.20 7.64
CA PRO A 83 11.30 -15.12 7.45
C PRO A 83 11.74 -13.70 7.10
N PRO A 84 13.00 -13.29 7.38
CA PRO A 84 13.51 -11.95 7.15
C PRO A 84 13.18 -11.52 5.74
N LEU A 85 12.61 -10.34 5.50
CA LEU A 85 12.10 -9.80 4.20
C LEU A 85 12.50 -10.63 2.97
N ALA A 86 12.23 -11.93 3.09
CA ALA A 86 12.74 -12.96 2.21
C ALA A 86 11.95 -13.05 0.91
N SER A 87 10.84 -12.33 0.82
CA SER A 87 10.04 -12.29 -0.39
C SER A 87 9.83 -10.85 -0.83
N PRO A 88 10.56 -10.37 -1.86
CA PRO A 88 10.26 -9.09 -2.50
C PRO A 88 8.78 -8.99 -2.92
N ASP A 89 8.17 -10.11 -3.31
CA ASP A 89 6.77 -10.15 -3.72
C ASP A 89 5.80 -9.86 -2.57
N ALA A 90 6.06 -10.37 -1.36
CA ALA A 90 5.23 -10.06 -0.18
C ALA A 90 5.28 -8.57 0.18
N VAL A 91 6.43 -7.93 0.03
CA VAL A 91 6.58 -6.47 0.21
C VAL A 91 5.81 -5.72 -0.88
N ARG A 92 5.92 -6.15 -2.13
CA ARG A 92 5.18 -5.55 -3.25
C ARG A 92 3.67 -5.65 -3.04
N ASP A 93 3.17 -6.81 -2.66
CA ASP A 93 1.74 -7.01 -2.42
C ASP A 93 1.24 -6.17 -1.24
N TYR A 94 2.02 -6.11 -0.16
CA TYR A 94 1.73 -5.21 0.96
C TYR A 94 1.68 -3.74 0.52
N LEU A 95 2.66 -3.27 -0.29
CA LEU A 95 2.71 -1.88 -0.76
C LEU A 95 1.60 -1.56 -1.74
N ARG A 96 1.25 -2.47 -2.66
CA ARG A 96 0.10 -2.29 -3.55
C ARG A 96 -1.18 -2.03 -2.75
N LEU A 97 -1.42 -2.82 -1.71
CA LEU A 97 -2.63 -2.71 -0.88
C LEU A 97 -2.57 -1.52 0.09
N SER A 98 -1.39 -1.14 0.58
CA SER A 98 -1.25 -0.09 1.60
C SER A 98 -1.13 1.31 1.04
N ILE A 99 -0.28 1.50 0.04
CA ILE A 99 0.00 2.83 -0.54
C ILE A 99 -0.39 2.96 -2.01
N GLY A 100 -0.31 1.89 -2.81
CA GLY A 100 -0.62 1.92 -4.25
C GLY A 100 -2.03 2.39 -4.58
N VAL A 101 -2.91 2.27 -3.62
CA VAL A 101 -4.34 2.63 -3.69
C VAL A 101 -4.65 4.06 -3.25
N ARG A 102 -3.69 4.79 -2.69
CA ARG A 102 -3.93 6.14 -2.14
C ARG A 102 -4.12 7.16 -3.28
N PRO A 103 -5.11 8.07 -3.15
CA PRO A 103 -5.36 9.11 -4.16
C PRO A 103 -4.38 10.30 -4.07
N PHE A 104 -3.45 10.26 -3.16
CA PHE A 104 -2.39 11.25 -2.94
C PHE A 104 -1.06 10.53 -2.73
N GLU A 105 0.04 11.24 -2.96
CA GLU A 105 1.37 10.67 -2.71
C GLU A 105 1.61 10.47 -1.21
N VAL A 106 2.13 9.30 -0.87
CA VAL A 106 2.57 8.95 0.48
C VAL A 106 3.96 8.38 0.40
N PHE A 107 4.84 8.84 1.27
CA PHE A 107 6.16 8.26 1.45
C PHE A 107 6.17 7.42 2.72
N THR A 108 6.41 6.14 2.56
CA THR A 108 6.36 5.11 3.61
C THR A 108 7.74 4.52 3.83
N ALA A 109 8.08 4.20 5.07
CA ALA A 109 9.28 3.45 5.41
C ALA A 109 8.91 2.13 6.11
N LEU A 110 9.55 1.06 5.69
CA LEU A 110 9.54 -0.25 6.35
C LEU A 110 10.85 -0.38 7.11
N PHE A 111 10.80 -0.23 8.43
CA PHE A 111 11.95 -0.29 9.31
C PHE A 111 12.26 -1.74 9.71
N LEU A 112 13.52 -2.14 9.62
CA LEU A 112 13.96 -3.51 9.76
C LEU A 112 15.02 -3.66 10.84
N ASP A 113 15.00 -4.80 11.50
CA ASP A 113 16.07 -5.20 12.42
C ASP A 113 17.33 -5.69 11.66
N ALA A 114 18.37 -6.07 12.41
CA ALA A 114 19.64 -6.58 11.83
C ALA A 114 19.48 -7.91 11.07
N ARG A 115 18.36 -8.61 11.26
CA ARG A 115 18.01 -9.85 10.55
C ARG A 115 17.03 -9.60 9.42
N HIS A 116 16.70 -8.33 9.14
CA HIS A 116 15.71 -7.88 8.16
C HIS A 116 14.26 -8.29 8.45
N HIS A 117 13.90 -8.51 9.71
CA HIS A 117 12.50 -8.62 10.08
C HIS A 117 11.88 -7.24 10.18
N LEU A 118 10.61 -7.12 9.80
CA LEU A 118 9.88 -5.86 9.90
C LEU A 118 9.63 -5.49 11.36
N ILE A 119 10.19 -4.36 11.80
CA ILE A 119 9.87 -3.75 13.10
C ILE A 119 8.57 -2.96 12.99
N LEU A 120 8.51 -2.06 12.00
CA LEU A 120 7.40 -1.14 11.79
C LEU A 120 7.31 -0.71 10.33
N ALA A 121 6.10 -0.58 9.81
CA ALA A 121 5.81 0.14 8.58
C ALA A 121 5.05 1.43 8.93
N GLU A 122 5.52 2.58 8.44
CA GLU A 122 4.99 3.88 8.82
C GLU A 122 4.97 4.85 7.63
N ASP A 123 3.86 5.56 7.47
CA ASP A 123 3.75 6.67 6.52
C ASP A 123 4.45 7.89 7.14
N LEU A 124 5.59 8.28 6.60
CA LEU A 124 6.41 9.37 7.14
C LEU A 124 6.02 10.74 6.60
N PHE A 125 5.67 10.79 5.32
CA PHE A 125 5.30 12.05 4.66
C PHE A 125 4.09 11.83 3.77
N ARG A 126 3.25 12.85 3.73
CA ARG A 126 2.09 12.92 2.84
C ARG A 126 2.24 14.13 1.94
N GLY A 127 2.22 13.91 0.64
CA GLY A 127 2.27 14.97 -0.35
C GLY A 127 0.90 15.50 -0.72
N SER A 128 0.93 16.55 -1.55
CA SER A 128 -0.19 16.98 -2.35
C SER A 128 -0.32 16.09 -3.59
N VAL A 129 -1.24 16.39 -4.49
CA VAL A 129 -1.44 15.62 -5.75
C VAL A 129 -0.19 15.63 -6.66
N ALA A 130 0.77 16.53 -6.42
CA ALA A 130 1.90 16.77 -7.33
C ALA A 130 3.29 16.63 -6.69
N GLN A 131 3.44 16.65 -5.38
CA GLN A 131 4.76 16.61 -4.74
C GLN A 131 4.70 16.26 -3.26
N THR A 132 5.63 15.41 -2.81
CA THR A 132 5.86 15.10 -1.40
C THR A 132 7.25 15.60 -1.00
N SER A 133 7.33 16.52 -0.02
CA SER A 133 8.61 16.94 0.53
C SER A 133 9.09 15.91 1.55
N VAL A 134 10.11 15.14 1.18
CA VAL A 134 10.76 14.15 2.04
C VAL A 134 12.07 14.71 2.54
N TYR A 135 12.26 14.70 3.86
CA TYR A 135 13.46 15.22 4.50
C TYR A 135 14.36 14.08 5.00
N PRO A 136 15.55 13.83 4.41
CA PRO A 136 16.44 12.73 4.81
C PRO A 136 16.77 12.70 6.31
N ARG A 137 16.94 13.86 6.94
CA ARG A 137 17.16 13.97 8.38
C ARG A 137 16.04 13.37 9.22
N GLU A 138 14.78 13.51 8.78
CA GLU A 138 13.62 12.97 9.52
C GLU A 138 13.54 11.45 9.37
N VAL A 139 13.87 10.92 8.19
CA VAL A 139 13.96 9.47 7.96
C VAL A 139 15.07 8.88 8.83
N ALA A 140 16.27 9.46 8.82
CA ALA A 140 17.39 9.01 9.66
C ALA A 140 17.05 9.10 11.16
N ARG A 141 16.46 10.21 11.59
CA ARG A 141 16.00 10.38 12.98
C ARG A 141 15.02 9.28 13.38
N ARG A 142 14.07 8.94 12.48
CA ARG A 142 13.08 7.90 12.76
C ARG A 142 13.71 6.51 12.83
N CYS A 143 14.66 6.19 11.96
CA CYS A 143 15.44 4.95 12.04
C CYS A 143 16.13 4.78 13.39
N LEU A 144 16.79 5.83 13.88
CA LEU A 144 17.44 5.83 15.19
C LEU A 144 16.45 5.64 16.34
N GLN A 145 15.31 6.32 16.31
CA GLN A 145 14.27 6.18 17.35
C GLN A 145 13.70 4.75 17.46
N ILE A 146 13.61 4.06 16.33
CA ILE A 146 13.06 2.69 16.26
C ILE A 146 14.17 1.64 16.45
N ASN A 147 15.44 2.08 16.47
CA ASN A 147 16.61 1.21 16.47
C ASN A 147 16.63 0.26 15.24
N ALA A 148 16.30 0.80 14.07
CA ALA A 148 16.34 0.06 12.82
C ALA A 148 17.77 -0.04 12.30
N SER A 149 18.14 -1.23 11.82
CA SER A 149 19.44 -1.49 11.16
C SER A 149 19.37 -1.38 9.65
N ALA A 150 18.18 -1.48 9.09
CA ALA A 150 17.93 -1.30 7.67
C ALA A 150 16.52 -0.74 7.42
N VAL A 151 16.30 -0.21 6.22
CA VAL A 151 15.01 0.32 5.81
C VAL A 151 14.75 0.03 4.33
N VAL A 152 13.50 -0.31 4.01
CA VAL A 152 12.96 -0.24 2.65
C VAL A 152 12.08 1.00 2.57
N LEU A 153 12.38 1.86 1.60
CA LEU A 153 11.63 3.08 1.34
C LEU A 153 10.59 2.81 0.25
N ALA A 154 9.47 3.47 0.32
CA ALA A 154 8.45 3.34 -0.70
C ALA A 154 7.64 4.63 -0.85
N HIS A 155 7.19 4.93 -2.06
CA HIS A 155 6.16 5.93 -2.30
C HIS A 155 5.24 5.46 -3.42
N ASN A 156 4.07 6.06 -3.52
CA ASN A 156 3.14 5.76 -4.60
C ASN A 156 3.02 6.91 -5.58
N HIS A 157 2.70 6.55 -6.83
CA HIS A 157 2.32 7.51 -7.87
C HIS A 157 0.82 7.37 -8.18
N PRO A 158 -0.04 8.27 -7.67
CA PRO A 158 -1.47 8.26 -7.97
C PRO A 158 -1.81 8.36 -9.47
N SER A 159 -0.88 8.91 -10.26
CA SER A 159 -1.01 8.99 -11.72
C SER A 159 -0.98 7.61 -12.41
N GLY A 160 -0.51 6.56 -11.72
CA GLY A 160 -0.31 5.23 -12.29
C GLY A 160 1.02 5.03 -13.05
N ALA A 161 1.85 6.07 -13.17
CA ALA A 161 3.17 5.95 -13.79
C ALA A 161 4.14 5.29 -12.81
N VAL A 162 4.54 4.03 -13.05
CA VAL A 162 5.41 3.27 -12.17
C VAL A 162 6.89 3.68 -12.28
N GLN A 163 7.29 4.29 -13.38
CA GLN A 163 8.68 4.71 -13.60
C GLN A 163 9.05 5.87 -12.67
N PRO A 164 10.20 5.78 -11.97
CA PRO A 164 10.66 6.84 -11.10
C PRO A 164 11.05 8.09 -11.90
N SER A 165 10.68 9.24 -11.37
CA SER A 165 11.10 10.54 -11.89
C SER A 165 12.59 10.81 -11.60
N GLN A 166 13.14 11.87 -12.19
CA GLN A 166 14.48 12.34 -11.86
C GLN A 166 14.58 12.79 -10.39
N ALA A 167 13.53 13.44 -9.87
CA ALA A 167 13.44 13.86 -8.49
C ALA A 167 13.47 12.66 -7.51
N ASP A 168 12.79 11.55 -7.84
CA ASP A 168 12.82 10.33 -7.04
C ASP A 168 14.23 9.72 -6.97
N ARG A 169 14.97 9.75 -8.08
CA ARG A 169 16.35 9.27 -8.14
C ARG A 169 17.29 10.14 -7.31
N GLU A 170 17.12 11.45 -7.33
CA GLU A 170 17.91 12.40 -6.53
C GLU A 170 17.59 12.25 -5.04
N LEU A 171 16.30 12.13 -4.70
CA LEU A 171 15.85 11.87 -3.34
C LEU A 171 16.40 10.54 -2.81
N THR A 172 16.33 9.48 -3.60
CA THR A 172 16.85 8.15 -3.21
C THR A 172 18.32 8.22 -2.86
N ARG A 173 19.14 8.86 -3.71
CA ARG A 173 20.57 9.03 -3.44
C ARG A 173 20.84 9.83 -2.17
N ALA A 174 20.09 10.91 -1.94
CA ALA A 174 20.20 11.71 -0.73
C ALA A 174 19.81 10.93 0.54
N LEU A 175 18.76 10.11 0.45
CA LEU A 175 18.31 9.26 1.56
C LEU A 175 19.34 8.17 1.89
N VAL A 176 19.83 7.44 0.88
CA VAL A 176 20.85 6.40 1.08
C VAL A 176 22.11 7.00 1.70
N ALA A 177 22.57 8.15 1.20
CA ALA A 177 23.74 8.84 1.78
C ALA A 177 23.50 9.26 3.24
N ALA A 178 22.34 9.82 3.57
CA ALA A 178 22.02 10.22 4.94
C ALA A 178 21.90 9.03 5.89
N LEU A 179 21.32 7.93 5.46
CA LEU A 179 21.17 6.70 6.24
C LEU A 179 22.53 6.04 6.52
N ALA A 180 23.45 6.06 5.55
CA ALA A 180 24.79 5.53 5.72
C ALA A 180 25.59 6.27 6.82
N LEU A 181 25.33 7.56 7.06
CA LEU A 181 25.97 8.33 8.13
C LEU A 181 25.57 7.88 9.55
N VAL A 182 24.48 7.12 9.68
CA VAL A 182 23.97 6.62 10.95
C VAL A 182 23.91 5.09 10.99
N ASP A 183 24.73 4.43 10.16
CA ASP A 183 24.85 2.97 10.07
C ASP A 183 23.54 2.24 9.76
N VAL A 184 22.60 2.89 9.06
CA VAL A 184 21.36 2.29 8.61
C VAL A 184 21.44 2.01 7.11
N ARG A 185 21.14 0.78 6.70
CA ARG A 185 21.18 0.37 5.29
C ARG A 185 19.85 0.65 4.59
N GLY A 186 19.86 1.44 3.51
CA GLY A 186 18.77 1.48 2.55
C GLY A 186 18.82 0.22 1.67
N LEU A 187 17.84 -0.67 1.79
CA LEU A 187 17.84 -1.94 1.04
C LEU A 187 17.18 -1.79 -0.31
N ASP A 188 16.12 -0.99 -0.41
CA ASP A 188 15.44 -0.69 -1.65
C ASP A 188 14.67 0.63 -1.52
N HIS A 189 14.29 1.18 -2.69
CA HIS A 189 13.26 2.21 -2.80
C HIS A 189 12.25 1.74 -3.85
N LEU A 190 11.00 1.62 -3.45
CA LEU A 190 9.93 1.06 -4.25
C LEU A 190 8.94 2.14 -4.67
N VAL A 191 8.64 2.22 -5.97
CA VAL A 191 7.59 3.12 -6.48
C VAL A 191 6.35 2.28 -6.75
N GLY A 192 5.32 2.47 -5.94
CA GLY A 192 4.08 1.72 -6.01
C GLY A 192 3.00 2.40 -6.85
N THR A 193 2.30 1.60 -7.64
CA THR A 193 1.03 1.97 -8.26
C THR A 193 -0.01 0.93 -7.87
N ARG A 194 -1.23 1.09 -8.34
CA ARG A 194 -2.32 0.14 -8.15
C ARG A 194 -2.00 -1.27 -8.66
N VAL A 195 -1.27 -1.36 -9.75
CA VAL A 195 -1.07 -2.61 -10.51
C VAL A 195 0.37 -3.08 -10.47
N ASP A 196 1.33 -2.19 -10.24
CA ASP A 196 2.74 -2.50 -10.37
C ASP A 196 3.60 -1.81 -9.31
N VAL A 197 4.81 -2.34 -9.07
CA VAL A 197 5.79 -1.79 -8.15
C VAL A 197 7.17 -1.85 -8.82
N TYR A 198 7.81 -0.71 -8.94
CA TYR A 198 9.17 -0.57 -9.46
C TYR A 198 10.17 -0.60 -8.31
N SER A 199 11.23 -1.38 -8.43
CA SER A 199 12.33 -1.47 -7.46
C SER A 199 13.57 -0.76 -7.98
N PHE A 200 14.12 0.16 -7.21
CA PHE A 200 15.37 0.83 -7.51
C PHE A 200 16.56 -0.16 -7.43
N ALA A 201 16.56 -1.06 -6.46
CA ALA A 201 17.63 -2.05 -6.29
C ALA A 201 17.70 -3.01 -7.48
N GLU A 202 16.58 -3.53 -7.95
CA GLU A 202 16.54 -4.43 -9.12
C GLU A 202 17.02 -3.77 -10.42
N HIS A 203 16.92 -2.44 -10.49
CA HIS A 203 17.36 -1.67 -11.66
C HIS A 203 18.73 -1.00 -11.47
N GLY A 204 19.44 -1.31 -10.37
CA GLY A 204 20.78 -0.77 -10.09
C GLY A 204 20.82 0.74 -9.87
N LEU A 205 19.74 1.31 -9.30
CA LEU A 205 19.58 2.75 -9.07
C LEU A 205 19.69 3.15 -7.58
N LEU A 206 20.06 2.20 -6.73
CA LEU A 206 20.23 2.43 -5.30
C LEU A 206 21.63 2.93 -4.95
#